data_f089130c3c8d182fcbaa677dbc70bd5c
#
_entry.id   f089130c3c8d182fcbaa677dbc70bd5c
#
_cell.length_a   1.000
_cell.length_b   1.000
_cell.length_c   1.000
_cell.angle_alpha   90.00
_cell.angle_beta   90.00
_cell.angle_gamma   90.00
#
_symmetry.space_group_name_H-M   'P 1'
#
loop_
_entity.id
_entity.type
_entity.pdbx_description
1 polymer ?
#
loop_
_entity_poly.entity_id
_entity_poly.type
_entity_poly.pdbx_seq_one_letter_code
_entity_poly.pdbx_strand_id
1 'polypeptide(L)'
;CTLLAAALGAAPDASAAVTSEEAEVAGYPKIVKRAVELWSDGTRLSADIFYPKDREEGERFPAIVLCHGWGGTKASLVRAIAPRFASEGYVVLAFDYRGWGDSDSRLVMRGKMPEADEDGYVTVKAQAIREVVDPVDHQMDIDNAISFVEGESIVDTDRIGIWGSSFGGGHVVWRAAHDSRVACVVAQVGSM
;
A
#
# COMPACT_ATOMS: atom_id res chain seq x y z
N CYS A 1 6.80 31.79 -41.02
CA CYS A 1 7.15 30.90 -39.90
C CYS A 1 6.25 31.26 -38.71
N THR A 2 5.11 30.56 -38.57
CA THR A 2 4.16 30.78 -37.48
C THR A 2 4.38 29.65 -36.46
N LEU A 3 4.89 30.00 -35.31
CA LEU A 3 5.01 29.06 -34.19
C LEU A 3 3.60 28.79 -33.62
N LEU A 4 3.13 27.57 -33.76
CA LEU A 4 1.98 27.06 -33.04
C LEU A 4 2.45 26.70 -31.61
N ALA A 5 2.08 27.51 -30.63
CA ALA A 5 2.23 27.15 -29.23
C ALA A 5 1.11 26.19 -28.87
N ALA A 6 1.43 24.89 -28.75
CA ALA A 6 0.52 23.92 -28.17
C ALA A 6 0.38 24.23 -26.67
N ALA A 7 -0.84 24.57 -26.26
CA ALA A 7 -1.19 24.64 -24.85
C ALA A 7 -1.16 23.21 -24.29
N LEU A 8 -0.14 22.90 -23.49
CA LEU A 8 -0.17 21.71 -22.62
C LEU A 8 -1.31 21.94 -21.62
N GLY A 9 -2.43 21.26 -21.84
CA GLY A 9 -3.49 21.13 -20.86
C GLY A 9 -2.88 20.52 -19.57
N ALA A 10 -3.13 21.18 -18.44
CA ALA A 10 -2.72 20.65 -17.14
C ALA A 10 -3.35 19.26 -16.98
N ALA A 11 -2.50 18.26 -16.73
CA ALA A 11 -2.97 16.95 -16.29
C ALA A 11 -3.85 17.14 -15.06
N PRO A 12 -4.96 16.39 -14.93
CA PRO A 12 -5.76 16.45 -13.71
C PRO A 12 -4.86 16.12 -12.54
N ASP A 13 -4.96 16.95 -11.50
CA ASP A 13 -4.19 16.82 -10.28
C ASP A 13 -4.47 15.44 -9.63
N ALA A 14 -3.57 14.50 -9.84
CA ALA A 14 -3.61 13.17 -9.23
C ALA A 14 -3.29 13.19 -7.72
N SER A 15 -3.16 14.38 -7.15
CA SER A 15 -2.76 14.64 -5.76
C SER A 15 -3.93 14.83 -4.80
N ALA A 16 -5.13 14.44 -5.12
CA ALA A 16 -6.14 14.28 -4.09
C ALA A 16 -5.90 12.94 -3.35
N ALA A 17 -4.87 12.89 -2.51
CA ALA A 17 -4.82 11.89 -1.47
C ALA A 17 -6.13 11.99 -0.69
N VAL A 18 -6.97 10.96 -0.76
CA VAL A 18 -8.17 10.85 0.07
C VAL A 18 -7.66 10.78 1.51
N THR A 19 -7.60 11.94 2.17
CA THR A 19 -7.34 12.02 3.61
C THR A 19 -8.62 11.57 4.29
N SER A 20 -8.76 10.25 4.51
CA SER A 20 -9.80 9.76 5.39
C SER A 20 -9.56 10.29 6.81
N GLU A 21 -10.64 10.64 7.50
CA GLU A 21 -10.55 11.11 8.88
C GLU A 21 -9.87 10.06 9.78
N GLU A 22 -9.12 10.55 10.77
CA GLU A 22 -8.56 9.70 11.83
C GLU A 22 -9.70 9.11 12.64
N ALA A 23 -9.70 7.80 12.85
CA ALA A 23 -10.66 7.07 13.65
C ALA A 23 -10.00 6.46 14.88
N GLU A 24 -10.69 6.50 16.02
CA GLU A 24 -10.25 5.80 17.21
C GLU A 24 -10.27 4.28 17.02
N VAL A 25 -9.33 3.61 17.67
CA VAL A 25 -9.20 2.14 17.59
C VAL A 25 -9.77 1.52 18.86
N ALA A 26 -10.81 0.70 18.72
CA ALA A 26 -11.46 0.05 19.84
C ALA A 26 -10.47 -0.76 20.70
N GLY A 27 -10.45 -0.52 22.00
CA GLY A 27 -9.52 -1.14 22.93
C GLY A 27 -8.10 -0.53 22.97
N TYR A 28 -7.83 0.49 22.14
CA TYR A 28 -6.53 1.17 22.04
C TYR A 28 -6.70 2.70 22.05
N PRO A 29 -7.06 3.32 23.16
CA PRO A 29 -7.46 4.75 23.22
C PRO A 29 -6.35 5.74 22.84
N LYS A 30 -5.08 5.28 22.84
CA LYS A 30 -3.91 6.08 22.46
C LYS A 30 -3.50 5.92 21.00
N ILE A 31 -4.26 5.16 20.21
CA ILE A 31 -3.98 4.86 18.82
C ILE A 31 -5.09 5.39 17.93
N VAL A 32 -4.72 5.96 16.82
CA VAL A 32 -5.62 6.32 15.72
C VAL A 32 -5.34 5.45 14.50
N LYS A 33 -6.38 5.32 13.69
CA LYS A 33 -6.33 4.64 12.40
C LYS A 33 -6.81 5.60 11.31
N ARG A 34 -6.17 5.54 10.16
CA ARG A 34 -6.61 6.23 8.93
C ARG A 34 -6.65 5.22 7.78
N ALA A 35 -7.76 5.13 7.06
CA ALA A 35 -7.82 4.39 5.81
C ALA A 35 -7.05 5.18 4.73
N VAL A 36 -6.27 4.49 3.93
CA VAL A 36 -5.45 5.10 2.88
C VAL A 36 -5.49 4.26 1.60
N GLU A 37 -5.15 4.89 0.50
CA GLU A 37 -5.02 4.23 -0.79
C GLU A 37 -3.58 4.32 -1.26
N LEU A 38 -3.05 3.19 -1.71
CA LEU A 38 -1.73 3.11 -2.33
C LEU A 38 -1.93 2.84 -3.82
N TRP A 39 -0.99 3.27 -4.63
CA TRP A 39 -1.00 2.98 -6.06
C TRP A 39 0.20 2.12 -6.41
N SER A 40 -0.05 0.97 -7.03
CA SER A 40 0.97 0.02 -7.45
C SER A 40 0.75 -0.33 -8.92
N ASP A 41 1.59 0.22 -9.79
CA ASP A 41 1.50 0.03 -11.23
C ASP A 41 0.08 0.23 -11.79
N GLY A 42 -0.52 1.39 -11.46
CA GLY A 42 -1.87 1.74 -11.90
C GLY A 42 -3.02 0.98 -11.21
N THR A 43 -2.72 0.13 -10.23
CA THR A 43 -3.71 -0.58 -9.42
C THR A 43 -3.83 0.07 -8.05
N ARG A 44 -5.05 0.44 -7.64
CA ARG A 44 -5.32 0.98 -6.31
C ARG A 44 -5.32 -0.16 -5.28
N LEU A 45 -4.51 0.00 -4.23
CA LEU A 45 -4.47 -0.90 -3.09
C LEU A 45 -5.13 -0.26 -1.89
N SER A 46 -6.01 -0.99 -1.22
CA SER A 46 -6.66 -0.56 0.00
C SER A 46 -5.78 -0.85 1.20
N ALA A 47 -5.58 0.14 2.06
CA ALA A 47 -4.75 0.00 3.25
C ALA A 47 -5.31 0.77 4.46
N ASP A 48 -4.86 0.38 5.64
CA ASP A 48 -5.08 1.08 6.90
C ASP A 48 -3.72 1.38 7.55
N ILE A 49 -3.50 2.63 7.93
CA ILE A 49 -2.32 3.05 8.69
C ILE A 49 -2.71 3.36 10.14
N PHE A 50 -1.93 2.83 11.09
CA PHE A 50 -2.11 3.00 12.53
C PHE A 50 -0.90 3.71 13.12
N TYR A 51 -1.11 4.61 14.08
CA TYR A 51 -0.02 5.32 14.75
C TYR A 51 -0.47 5.91 16.10
N PRO A 52 0.48 6.30 16.98
CA PRO A 52 0.17 6.97 18.23
C PRO A 52 -0.63 8.26 18.03
N LYS A 53 -1.71 8.44 18.82
CA LYS A 53 -2.58 9.64 18.78
C LYS A 53 -1.85 10.86 19.31
N ASP A 54 -1.22 10.69 20.47
CA ASP A 54 -0.48 11.74 21.15
C ASP A 54 0.95 11.73 20.62
N ARG A 55 1.34 12.79 19.91
CA ARG A 55 2.69 12.96 19.37
C ARG A 55 3.11 14.42 19.42
N GLU A 56 4.39 14.66 19.63
CA GLU A 56 4.96 16.00 19.57
C GLU A 56 5.13 16.44 18.10
N GLU A 57 5.16 17.74 17.88
CA GLU A 57 5.44 18.29 16.55
C GLU A 57 6.85 17.88 16.08
N GLY A 58 6.94 17.26 14.90
CA GLY A 58 8.20 16.77 14.34
C GLY A 58 8.67 15.43 14.90
N GLU A 59 7.94 14.80 15.82
CA GLU A 59 8.24 13.45 16.29
C GLU A 59 8.08 12.43 15.17
N ARG A 60 9.05 11.50 15.07
CA ARG A 60 9.06 10.43 14.07
C ARG A 60 9.16 9.07 14.73
N PHE A 61 8.41 8.12 14.21
CA PHE A 61 8.30 6.78 14.73
C PHE A 61 8.88 5.74 13.76
N PRO A 62 9.43 4.63 14.26
CA PRO A 62 9.73 3.49 13.40
C PRO A 62 8.45 2.97 12.76
N ALA A 63 8.55 2.42 11.56
CA ALA A 63 7.40 1.93 10.83
C ALA A 63 7.47 0.42 10.57
N ILE A 64 6.30 -0.22 10.44
CA ILE A 64 6.17 -1.64 10.08
C ILE A 64 5.13 -1.79 8.97
N VAL A 65 5.51 -2.39 7.85
CA VAL A 65 4.59 -2.82 6.81
C VAL A 65 4.20 -4.28 7.04
N LEU A 66 2.90 -4.55 7.15
CA LEU A 66 2.35 -5.88 7.41
C LEU A 66 1.88 -6.56 6.12
N CYS A 67 2.39 -7.75 5.88
CA CYS A 67 2.14 -8.57 4.70
C CYS A 67 1.36 -9.84 5.07
N HIS A 68 0.11 -9.96 4.60
CA HIS A 68 -0.71 -11.13 4.87
C HIS A 68 -0.28 -12.36 4.04
N GLY A 69 -0.67 -13.55 4.52
CA GLY A 69 -0.43 -14.80 3.81
C GLY A 69 -1.44 -15.07 2.69
N TRP A 70 -1.31 -16.22 2.04
CA TRP A 70 -2.20 -16.67 0.99
C TRP A 70 -3.65 -16.73 1.49
N GLY A 71 -4.58 -16.21 0.71
CA GLY A 71 -6.01 -16.15 1.06
C GLY A 71 -6.34 -15.22 2.21
N GLY A 72 -5.36 -14.53 2.77
CA GLY A 72 -5.54 -13.51 3.79
C GLY A 72 -5.95 -12.15 3.22
N THR A 73 -6.29 -11.25 4.12
CA THR A 73 -6.54 -9.84 3.82
C THR A 73 -6.02 -8.97 4.96
N LYS A 74 -5.89 -7.67 4.72
CA LYS A 74 -5.54 -6.68 5.76
C LYS A 74 -6.48 -6.75 6.97
N ALA A 75 -7.74 -7.14 6.79
CA ALA A 75 -8.72 -7.19 7.86
C ALA A 75 -8.28 -8.08 9.05
N SER A 76 -7.57 -9.18 8.78
CA SER A 76 -7.02 -10.05 9.83
C SER A 76 -5.87 -9.39 10.58
N LEU A 77 -5.00 -8.67 9.86
CA LEU A 77 -3.86 -7.93 10.41
C LEU A 77 -4.31 -6.72 11.22
N VAL A 78 -5.28 -5.98 10.72
CA VAL A 78 -5.92 -4.82 11.37
C VAL A 78 -6.53 -5.20 12.71
N ARG A 79 -7.23 -6.34 12.76
CA ARG A 79 -7.91 -6.80 13.98
C ARG A 79 -6.93 -7.32 15.04
N ALA A 80 -5.88 -8.03 14.64
CA ALA A 80 -5.07 -8.81 15.57
C ALA A 80 -3.66 -8.24 15.85
N ILE A 81 -3.05 -7.56 14.89
CA ILE A 81 -1.62 -7.26 14.91
C ILE A 81 -1.34 -5.75 14.89
N ALA A 82 -1.91 -5.02 13.93
CA ALA A 82 -1.58 -3.61 13.72
C ALA A 82 -1.76 -2.73 14.96
N PRO A 83 -2.88 -2.82 15.71
CA PRO A 83 -3.06 -2.00 16.91
C PRO A 83 -2.04 -2.30 18.01
N ARG A 84 -1.58 -3.56 18.12
CA ARG A 84 -0.58 -3.95 19.13
C ARG A 84 0.77 -3.30 18.83
N PHE A 85 1.25 -3.39 17.59
CA PHE A 85 2.48 -2.70 17.22
C PHE A 85 2.36 -1.19 17.36
N ALA A 86 1.23 -0.61 16.95
CA ALA A 86 1.01 0.83 17.10
C ALA A 86 1.01 1.26 18.58
N SER A 87 0.50 0.43 19.51
CA SER A 87 0.52 0.72 20.95
C SER A 87 1.94 0.69 21.54
N GLU A 88 2.88 0.06 20.87
CA GLU A 88 4.31 0.04 21.23
C GLU A 88 5.10 1.18 20.55
N GLY A 89 4.43 2.14 19.92
CA GLY A 89 5.06 3.32 19.34
C GLY A 89 5.52 3.16 17.90
N TYR A 90 4.91 2.26 17.12
CA TYR A 90 5.19 2.10 15.69
C TYR A 90 4.10 2.78 14.85
N VAL A 91 4.49 3.29 13.69
CA VAL A 91 3.57 3.50 12.57
C VAL A 91 3.40 2.17 11.85
N VAL A 92 2.17 1.72 11.66
CA VAL A 92 1.90 0.38 11.12
C VAL A 92 0.98 0.47 9.92
N LEU A 93 1.43 0.00 8.77
CA LEU A 93 0.64 -0.11 7.56
C LEU A 93 0.21 -1.56 7.33
N ALA A 94 -1.09 -1.78 7.19
CA ALA A 94 -1.67 -3.05 6.74
C ALA A 94 -2.42 -2.82 5.44
N PHE A 95 -2.15 -3.59 4.41
CA PHE A 95 -2.76 -3.43 3.08
C PHE A 95 -3.22 -4.75 2.49
N ASP A 96 -4.13 -4.68 1.54
CA ASP A 96 -4.51 -5.81 0.69
C ASP A 96 -3.68 -5.79 -0.59
N TYR A 97 -3.10 -6.94 -0.98
CA TYR A 97 -2.46 -7.08 -2.28
C TYR A 97 -3.48 -6.86 -3.42
N ARG A 98 -2.99 -6.48 -4.61
CA ARG A 98 -3.84 -6.37 -5.80
C ARG A 98 -4.65 -7.63 -6.04
N GLY A 99 -5.93 -7.46 -6.33
CA GLY A 99 -6.86 -8.56 -6.55
C GLY A 99 -7.35 -9.25 -5.28
N TRP A 100 -6.95 -8.81 -4.08
CA TRP A 100 -7.38 -9.33 -2.79
C TRP A 100 -8.14 -8.28 -1.97
N GLY A 101 -9.00 -8.74 -1.07
CA GLY A 101 -9.76 -7.88 -0.15
C GLY A 101 -10.44 -6.71 -0.85
N ASP A 102 -10.18 -5.50 -0.34
CA ASP A 102 -10.75 -4.25 -0.84
C ASP A 102 -9.87 -3.55 -1.89
N SER A 103 -8.74 -4.16 -2.28
CA SER A 103 -7.88 -3.67 -3.35
C SER A 103 -8.49 -3.93 -4.72
N ASP A 104 -8.19 -3.02 -5.67
CA ASP A 104 -8.52 -3.23 -7.07
C ASP A 104 -7.69 -4.37 -7.68
N SER A 105 -8.00 -4.72 -8.90
CA SER A 105 -7.39 -5.84 -9.60
C SER A 105 -6.67 -5.38 -10.85
N ARG A 106 -5.66 -6.14 -11.26
CA ARG A 106 -5.18 -6.06 -12.64
C ARG A 106 -6.34 -6.31 -13.59
N LEU A 107 -6.45 -5.47 -14.62
CA LEU A 107 -7.44 -5.60 -15.68
C LEU A 107 -6.80 -6.18 -16.94
N VAL A 108 -7.38 -7.24 -17.47
CA VAL A 108 -6.98 -7.81 -18.75
C VAL A 108 -7.99 -7.41 -19.80
N MET A 109 -7.57 -6.58 -20.74
CA MET A 109 -8.40 -6.14 -21.85
C MET A 109 -8.82 -7.34 -22.73
N ARG A 110 -10.07 -7.36 -23.15
CA ARG A 110 -10.62 -8.36 -24.06
C ARG A 110 -10.96 -7.69 -25.40
N GLY A 111 -10.24 -8.08 -26.44
CA GLY A 111 -10.37 -7.57 -27.80
C GLY A 111 -9.19 -6.73 -28.27
N LYS A 112 -9.40 -6.02 -29.38
CA LYS A 112 -8.39 -5.09 -29.91
C LYS A 112 -8.45 -3.78 -29.14
N MET A 113 -7.30 -3.11 -29.02
CA MET A 113 -7.23 -1.75 -28.50
C MET A 113 -8.08 -0.83 -29.40
N PRO A 114 -9.08 -0.11 -28.86
CA PRO A 114 -9.79 0.90 -29.62
C PRO A 114 -8.91 2.14 -29.84
N GLU A 115 -9.35 3.01 -30.74
CA GLU A 115 -8.77 4.34 -30.87
C GLU A 115 -9.10 5.17 -29.64
N ALA A 116 -8.14 5.95 -29.17
CA ALA A 116 -8.34 6.87 -28.09
C ALA A 116 -9.15 8.09 -28.55
N ASP A 117 -9.93 8.68 -27.67
CA ASP A 117 -10.58 9.97 -27.89
C ASP A 117 -9.58 11.13 -27.88
N GLU A 118 -10.07 12.38 -28.04
CA GLU A 118 -9.23 13.57 -28.11
C GLU A 118 -8.44 13.82 -26.82
N ASP A 119 -8.95 13.33 -25.68
CA ASP A 119 -8.31 13.44 -24.36
C ASP A 119 -7.40 12.23 -24.03
N GLY A 120 -7.31 11.24 -24.94
CA GLY A 120 -6.49 10.06 -24.79
C GLY A 120 -7.17 8.90 -24.05
N TYR A 121 -8.45 8.97 -23.75
CA TYR A 121 -9.20 7.89 -23.11
C TYR A 121 -9.72 6.86 -24.10
N VAL A 122 -9.84 5.63 -23.60
CA VAL A 122 -10.43 4.50 -24.34
C VAL A 122 -11.49 3.80 -23.50
N THR A 123 -12.53 3.28 -24.14
CA THR A 123 -13.50 2.39 -23.48
C THR A 123 -13.25 0.97 -23.91
N VAL A 124 -12.96 0.08 -22.95
CA VAL A 124 -12.63 -1.32 -23.21
C VAL A 124 -13.47 -2.27 -22.37
N LYS A 125 -13.69 -3.48 -22.88
CA LYS A 125 -14.16 -4.60 -22.09
C LYS A 125 -12.95 -5.26 -21.45
N ALA A 126 -12.88 -5.26 -20.12
CA ALA A 126 -11.79 -5.85 -19.36
C ALA A 126 -12.30 -6.92 -18.38
N GLN A 127 -11.44 -7.87 -18.06
CA GLN A 127 -11.65 -8.87 -17.02
C GLN A 127 -10.77 -8.53 -15.84
N ALA A 128 -11.35 -8.41 -14.65
CA ALA A 128 -10.62 -8.29 -13.40
C ALA A 128 -10.00 -9.63 -13.02
N ILE A 129 -8.71 -9.63 -12.67
CA ILE A 129 -7.96 -10.79 -12.20
C ILE A 129 -7.92 -10.73 -10.68
N ARG A 130 -8.72 -11.58 -10.02
CA ARG A 130 -8.82 -11.62 -8.56
C ARG A 130 -8.34 -12.95 -7.99
N GLU A 131 -7.86 -12.88 -6.74
CA GLU A 131 -7.48 -14.03 -5.92
C GLU A 131 -6.40 -14.92 -6.58
N VAL A 132 -5.55 -14.30 -7.39
CA VAL A 132 -4.38 -14.94 -8.00
C VAL A 132 -3.15 -14.59 -7.19
N VAL A 133 -2.36 -15.60 -6.85
CA VAL A 133 -1.05 -15.42 -6.25
C VAL A 133 -0.03 -15.25 -7.37
N ASP A 134 0.43 -14.02 -7.54
CA ASP A 134 1.56 -13.69 -8.41
C ASP A 134 2.66 -13.07 -7.54
N PRO A 135 3.76 -13.80 -7.28
CA PRO A 135 4.82 -13.31 -6.43
C PRO A 135 5.46 -12.00 -6.92
N VAL A 136 5.53 -11.80 -8.24
CA VAL A 136 6.12 -10.58 -8.82
C VAL A 136 5.22 -9.38 -8.54
N ASP A 137 3.92 -9.52 -8.77
CA ASP A 137 2.94 -8.48 -8.45
C ASP A 137 2.93 -8.15 -6.95
N HIS A 138 2.94 -9.18 -6.09
CA HIS A 138 2.96 -8.97 -4.64
C HIS A 138 4.25 -8.27 -4.19
N GLN A 139 5.40 -8.56 -4.81
CA GLN A 139 6.64 -7.84 -4.51
C GLN A 139 6.57 -6.37 -4.91
N MET A 140 5.93 -6.05 -6.03
CA MET A 140 5.70 -4.68 -6.45
C MET A 140 4.76 -3.95 -5.49
N ASP A 141 3.71 -4.63 -5.01
CA ASP A 141 2.78 -4.06 -4.03
C ASP A 141 3.48 -3.75 -2.69
N ILE A 142 4.36 -4.64 -2.22
CA ILE A 142 5.16 -4.42 -1.00
C ILE A 142 6.11 -3.24 -1.20
N ASP A 143 6.76 -3.14 -2.35
CA ASP A 143 7.66 -2.03 -2.68
C ASP A 143 6.94 -0.67 -2.59
N ASN A 144 5.75 -0.58 -3.19
CA ASN A 144 4.93 0.62 -3.13
C ASN A 144 4.37 0.90 -1.72
N ALA A 145 4.07 -0.14 -0.94
CA ALA A 145 3.68 0.00 0.46
C ALA A 145 4.83 0.57 1.32
N ILE A 146 6.07 0.14 1.10
CA ILE A 146 7.27 0.71 1.74
C ILE A 146 7.44 2.17 1.32
N SER A 147 7.33 2.47 0.03
CA SER A 147 7.45 3.84 -0.50
C SER A 147 6.37 4.78 0.07
N PHE A 148 5.15 4.29 0.25
CA PHE A 148 4.08 5.05 0.90
C PHE A 148 4.44 5.40 2.35
N VAL A 149 4.89 4.41 3.12
CA VAL A 149 5.28 4.62 4.53
C VAL A 149 6.47 5.58 4.63
N GLU A 150 7.46 5.46 3.74
CA GLU A 150 8.61 6.37 3.66
C GLU A 150 8.19 7.82 3.41
N GLY A 151 7.10 8.04 2.66
CA GLY A 151 6.52 9.36 2.38
C GLY A 151 5.72 9.97 3.52
N GLU A 152 5.37 9.21 4.56
CA GLU A 152 4.61 9.71 5.71
C GLU A 152 5.50 10.56 6.63
N SER A 153 5.10 11.80 6.92
CA SER A 153 5.91 12.77 7.67
C SER A 153 6.24 12.35 9.10
N ILE A 154 5.44 11.44 9.67
CA ILE A 154 5.61 10.91 11.03
C ILE A 154 6.52 9.67 11.08
N VAL A 155 7.05 9.21 9.95
CA VAL A 155 7.90 8.03 9.87
C VAL A 155 9.38 8.40 9.92
N ASP A 156 10.14 7.64 10.70
CA ASP A 156 11.59 7.62 10.66
C ASP A 156 12.02 6.64 9.54
N THR A 157 12.47 7.19 8.44
CA THR A 157 12.82 6.44 7.23
C THR A 157 14.02 5.51 7.39
N ASP A 158 14.84 5.72 8.41
CA ASP A 158 15.97 4.83 8.75
C ASP A 158 15.52 3.60 9.56
N ARG A 159 14.24 3.55 9.98
CA ARG A 159 13.70 2.51 10.85
C ARG A 159 12.41 1.89 10.28
N ILE A 160 12.43 1.49 9.02
CA ILE A 160 11.32 0.78 8.38
C ILE A 160 11.54 -0.72 8.49
N GLY A 161 10.62 -1.43 9.13
CA GLY A 161 10.58 -2.88 9.22
C GLY A 161 9.45 -3.46 8.38
N ILE A 162 9.57 -4.75 8.04
CA ILE A 162 8.49 -5.49 7.40
C ILE A 162 8.19 -6.78 8.16
N TRP A 163 6.92 -7.11 8.27
CA TRP A 163 6.43 -8.29 8.93
C TRP A 163 5.51 -9.07 8.01
N GLY A 164 5.67 -10.39 7.95
CA GLY A 164 4.79 -11.25 7.15
C GLY A 164 4.58 -12.61 7.78
N SER A 165 3.41 -13.20 7.52
CA SER A 165 3.04 -14.53 8.00
C SER A 165 2.76 -15.47 6.83
N SER A 166 3.14 -16.75 6.97
CA SER A 166 2.92 -17.80 5.95
C SER A 166 3.53 -17.38 4.61
N PHE A 167 2.77 -17.34 3.54
CA PHE A 167 3.24 -16.89 2.23
C PHE A 167 3.75 -15.43 2.27
N GLY A 168 3.12 -14.55 3.05
CA GLY A 168 3.63 -13.20 3.32
C GLY A 168 4.99 -13.22 4.01
N GLY A 169 5.28 -14.24 4.85
CA GLY A 169 6.59 -14.45 5.45
C GLY A 169 7.69 -14.73 4.41
N GLY A 170 7.40 -15.51 3.37
CA GLY A 170 8.31 -15.69 2.23
C GLY A 170 8.55 -14.39 1.47
N HIS A 171 7.49 -13.63 1.21
CA HIS A 171 7.59 -12.34 0.53
C HIS A 171 8.48 -11.34 1.26
N VAL A 172 8.34 -11.19 2.58
CA VAL A 172 9.14 -10.22 3.34
C VAL A 172 10.61 -10.61 3.40
N VAL A 173 10.95 -11.91 3.45
CA VAL A 173 12.35 -12.36 3.37
C VAL A 173 12.96 -11.97 2.03
N TRP A 174 12.26 -12.23 0.93
CA TRP A 174 12.73 -11.86 -0.38
C TRP A 174 12.90 -10.34 -0.52
N ARG A 175 11.90 -9.57 -0.06
CA ARG A 175 11.95 -8.09 -0.12
C ARG A 175 13.13 -7.55 0.70
N ALA A 176 13.33 -8.00 1.92
CA ALA A 176 14.43 -7.55 2.76
C ALA A 176 15.82 -7.82 2.15
N ALA A 177 15.95 -8.89 1.35
CA ALA A 177 17.19 -9.19 0.65
C ALA A 177 17.45 -8.27 -0.57
N HIS A 178 16.43 -7.54 -1.06
CA HIS A 178 16.51 -6.75 -2.29
C HIS A 178 16.15 -5.27 -2.12
N ASP A 179 15.88 -4.83 -0.89
CA ASP A 179 15.48 -3.45 -0.60
C ASP A 179 16.23 -2.92 0.62
N SER A 180 17.17 -2.02 0.38
CA SER A 180 18.04 -1.44 1.41
C SER A 180 17.30 -0.52 2.41
N ARG A 181 16.06 -0.14 2.14
CA ARG A 181 15.21 0.63 3.06
C ARG A 181 14.73 -0.21 4.23
N VAL A 182 14.72 -1.52 4.08
CA VAL A 182 14.26 -2.46 5.12
C VAL A 182 15.33 -2.66 6.18
N ALA A 183 15.14 -2.03 7.33
CA ALA A 183 16.04 -2.13 8.47
C ALA A 183 15.84 -3.42 9.30
N CYS A 184 14.63 -4.00 9.28
CA CYS A 184 14.28 -5.20 10.05
C CYS A 184 13.22 -6.03 9.32
N VAL A 185 13.33 -7.36 9.43
CA VAL A 185 12.35 -8.30 8.87
C VAL A 185 11.92 -9.33 9.90
N VAL A 186 10.62 -9.60 9.96
CA VAL A 186 10.04 -10.69 10.73
C VAL A 186 9.22 -11.59 9.82
N ALA A 187 9.64 -12.82 9.63
CA ALA A 187 8.93 -13.85 8.88
C ALA A 187 8.35 -14.90 9.84
N GLN A 188 7.06 -14.80 10.10
CA GLN A 188 6.34 -15.76 10.95
C GLN A 188 5.86 -16.93 10.09
N VAL A 189 6.33 -18.17 10.44
CA VAL A 189 6.02 -19.40 9.69
C VAL A 189 6.09 -19.22 8.17
N GLY A 190 7.16 -18.54 7.71
CA GLY A 190 7.37 -18.21 6.32
C GLY A 190 7.36 -19.46 5.43
N SER A 191 6.63 -19.39 4.32
CA SER A 191 6.65 -20.40 3.26
C SER A 191 6.89 -19.70 1.92
N MET A 192 7.63 -20.37 1.05
CA MET A 192 7.90 -19.92 -0.33
C MET A 192 7.20 -20.87 -1.31
#